data_85fe8f8c5ce47aaffbae291a73797412
#
_entry.id   85fe8f8c5ce47aaffbae291a73797412
#
_cell.length_a   1.000
_cell.length_b   1.000
_cell.length_c   1.000
_cell.angle_alpha   90.00
_cell.angle_beta   90.00
_cell.angle_gamma   90.00
#
_symmetry.space_group_name_H-M   'P 1'
#
loop_
_entity.id
_entity.type
_entity.pdbx_description
1 polymer ?
#
loop_
_entity_poly.entity_id
_entity_poly.type
_entity_poly.pdbx_seq_one_letter_code
_entity_poly.pdbx_strand_id
1 'polypeptide(L)'
;MGAFFCQNWQFLEKELTLCLLNDIIYLYEFNLLNQKYIRIQEGLVRFMYRIVTKKPLNPTVTLLEIEAPLIAKKAEPGQFIILRVDEDGERIPLTIAGFDREKGTVTIIFQVVGATTVKLNAKEEGDYLQDFVGPLGNATETAGKKKVAVVGGGVGCAIALPVAQKLHAEGCEVHSVIGFRSKDIVILEDEFRACSSKLKLMTDDGTYGEKGLVTDALDALVQEGNTYDEVITIGPLVMMKFVTMTAKKHNLPCTVSMSPIMVDGTGMCGGCRLTVGGETKFACVDGPDFDGYKVDFDEAISRGAIYKEFERHAYEDACNLFKKEVK
;
A
#
# COMPACT_ATOMS: atom_id res chain seq x y z
N MET A 1 19.24 -53.51 -30.79
CA MET A 1 18.28 -52.58 -30.16
C MET A 1 18.95 -51.55 -29.23
N GLY A 2 20.26 -51.41 -29.17
CA GLY A 2 20.98 -50.51 -28.25
C GLY A 2 21.54 -49.22 -28.86
N ALA A 3 21.53 -49.07 -30.19
CA ALA A 3 22.16 -47.93 -30.84
C ALA A 3 21.19 -46.75 -31.16
N PHE A 4 19.88 -46.97 -31.11
CA PHE A 4 18.88 -45.93 -31.42
C PHE A 4 18.52 -45.07 -30.23
N PHE A 5 18.83 -45.49 -29.00
CA PHE A 5 18.54 -44.69 -27.78
C PHE A 5 19.61 -43.67 -27.45
N CYS A 6 20.85 -43.85 -27.93
CA CYS A 6 21.96 -42.96 -27.61
C CYS A 6 21.98 -41.69 -28.47
N GLN A 7 21.42 -41.70 -29.68
CA GLN A 7 21.39 -40.53 -30.57
C GLN A 7 20.30 -39.52 -30.17
N ASN A 8 19.20 -40.00 -29.57
CA ASN A 8 18.13 -39.08 -29.14
C ASN A 8 18.46 -38.32 -27.84
N TRP A 9 19.31 -38.89 -26.98
CA TRP A 9 19.74 -38.18 -25.76
C TRP A 9 20.68 -37.00 -26.05
N GLN A 10 21.60 -37.15 -26.98
CA GLN A 10 22.50 -36.06 -27.39
C GLN A 10 21.77 -34.94 -28.14
N PHE A 11 20.65 -35.24 -28.81
CA PHE A 11 19.83 -34.22 -29.45
C PHE A 11 18.99 -33.45 -28.44
N LEU A 12 18.40 -34.15 -27.45
CA LEU A 12 17.66 -33.51 -26.36
C LEU A 12 18.55 -32.70 -25.43
N GLU A 13 19.79 -33.11 -25.16
CA GLU A 13 20.74 -32.29 -24.40
C GLU A 13 21.16 -31.01 -25.18
N LYS A 14 21.33 -31.11 -26.49
CA LYS A 14 21.64 -29.94 -27.31
C LYS A 14 20.47 -28.95 -27.41
N GLU A 15 19.25 -29.43 -27.56
CA GLU A 15 18.04 -28.61 -27.60
C GLU A 15 17.76 -27.97 -26.22
N LEU A 16 17.89 -28.73 -25.11
CA LEU A 16 17.79 -28.18 -23.75
C LEU A 16 18.91 -27.19 -23.44
N THR A 17 20.13 -27.44 -23.90
CA THR A 17 21.26 -26.52 -23.72
C THR A 17 21.08 -25.27 -24.58
N LEU A 18 20.51 -25.38 -25.79
CA LEU A 18 20.21 -24.25 -26.66
C LEU A 18 19.03 -23.41 -26.09
N CYS A 19 18.01 -24.06 -25.52
CA CYS A 19 16.89 -23.39 -24.85
C CYS A 19 17.38 -22.63 -23.60
N LEU A 20 18.19 -23.28 -22.76
CA LEU A 20 18.81 -22.65 -21.59
C LEU A 20 19.79 -21.54 -22.00
N LEU A 21 20.53 -21.69 -23.11
CA LEU A 21 21.42 -20.64 -23.64
C LEU A 21 20.62 -19.47 -24.22
N ASN A 22 19.50 -19.71 -24.91
CA ASN A 22 18.63 -18.64 -25.41
C ASN A 22 17.93 -17.91 -24.25
N ASP A 23 17.47 -18.62 -23.21
CA ASP A 23 16.93 -17.99 -22.00
C ASP A 23 18.01 -17.23 -21.24
N ILE A 24 19.24 -17.74 -21.19
CA ILE A 24 20.39 -17.05 -20.61
C ILE A 24 20.81 -15.84 -21.49
N ILE A 25 20.77 -15.94 -22.82
CA ILE A 25 21.06 -14.82 -23.73
C ILE A 25 19.94 -13.77 -23.64
N TYR A 26 18.67 -14.16 -23.55
CA TYR A 26 17.55 -13.25 -23.34
C TYR A 26 17.63 -12.56 -21.95
N LEU A 27 18.04 -13.31 -20.92
CA LEU A 27 18.37 -12.78 -19.60
C LEU A 27 19.64 -11.91 -19.64
N TYR A 28 20.60 -12.20 -20.51
CA TYR A 28 21.84 -11.41 -20.66
C TYR A 28 21.60 -10.10 -21.41
N GLU A 29 20.77 -10.10 -22.45
CA GLU A 29 20.33 -8.86 -23.12
C GLU A 29 19.41 -8.02 -22.25
N PHE A 30 18.51 -8.66 -21.47
CA PHE A 30 17.72 -8.02 -20.42
C PHE A 30 18.62 -7.49 -19.27
N ASN A 31 19.74 -8.17 -18.98
CA ASN A 31 20.71 -7.81 -17.96
C ASN A 31 21.63 -6.64 -18.35
N LEU A 32 21.95 -6.45 -19.63
CA LEU A 32 22.72 -5.29 -20.11
C LEU A 32 21.95 -3.98 -19.92
N LEU A 33 20.61 -4.05 -19.88
CA LEU A 33 19.73 -2.92 -19.58
C LEU A 33 19.47 -2.75 -18.07
N ASN A 34 19.68 -3.79 -17.22
CA ASN A 34 19.23 -3.80 -15.81
C ASN A 34 20.16 -4.57 -14.84
N GLN A 35 21.50 -4.53 -15.01
CA GLN A 35 22.45 -5.21 -14.08
C GLN A 35 22.32 -4.83 -12.59
N LYS A 36 21.58 -3.79 -12.25
CA LYS A 36 21.38 -3.31 -10.87
C LYS A 36 20.39 -4.15 -10.04
N TYR A 37 19.54 -4.96 -10.69
CA TYR A 37 18.37 -5.57 -10.02
C TYR A 37 18.45 -7.08 -9.84
N ILE A 38 19.53 -7.73 -10.30
CA ILE A 38 19.63 -9.18 -10.30
C ILE A 38 20.89 -9.60 -9.55
N ARG A 39 20.70 -10.41 -8.52
CA ARG A 39 21.78 -11.15 -7.85
C ARG A 39 21.64 -12.62 -8.19
N ILE A 40 22.71 -13.23 -8.74
CA ILE A 40 22.77 -14.68 -8.93
C ILE A 40 23.50 -15.26 -7.73
N GLN A 41 22.77 -16.02 -6.92
CA GLN A 41 23.32 -16.74 -5.78
C GLN A 41 22.85 -18.20 -5.89
N GLU A 42 23.80 -19.13 -5.91
CA GLU A 42 23.52 -20.57 -6.03
C GLU A 42 22.67 -20.97 -7.24
N GLY A 43 22.82 -20.26 -8.39
CA GLY A 43 22.07 -20.54 -9.63
C GLY A 43 20.63 -20.01 -9.65
N LEU A 44 20.20 -19.30 -8.60
CA LEU A 44 18.89 -18.65 -8.57
C LEU A 44 19.02 -17.17 -8.93
N VAL A 45 18.16 -16.72 -9.84
CA VAL A 45 18.02 -15.30 -10.19
C VAL A 45 17.11 -14.65 -9.15
N ARG A 46 17.66 -13.73 -8.35
CA ARG A 46 16.87 -12.95 -7.38
C ARG A 46 16.80 -11.50 -7.81
N PHE A 47 15.59 -10.96 -7.91
CA PHE A 47 15.39 -9.52 -8.07
C PHE A 47 15.68 -8.84 -6.74
N MET A 48 16.43 -7.73 -6.79
CA MET A 48 16.76 -6.95 -5.62
C MET A 48 16.10 -5.58 -5.73
N TYR A 49 15.38 -5.19 -4.71
CA TYR A 49 14.63 -3.93 -4.66
C TYR A 49 15.37 -2.94 -3.79
N ARG A 50 16.09 -2.02 -4.44
CA ARG A 50 16.95 -1.05 -3.76
C ARG A 50 16.12 0.11 -3.20
N ILE A 51 16.42 0.50 -1.97
CA ILE A 51 15.92 1.74 -1.37
C ILE A 51 16.73 2.90 -1.95
N VAL A 52 16.05 3.80 -2.67
CA VAL A 52 16.68 4.97 -3.33
C VAL A 52 16.67 6.18 -2.41
N THR A 53 15.54 6.38 -1.71
CA THR A 53 15.32 7.51 -0.80
C THR A 53 14.68 7.02 0.48
N LYS A 54 15.13 7.58 1.61
CA LYS A 54 14.51 7.42 2.92
C LYS A 54 14.27 8.77 3.54
N LYS A 55 13.00 9.08 3.87
CA LYS A 55 12.63 10.35 4.49
C LYS A 55 11.70 10.11 5.68
N PRO A 56 12.12 10.39 6.91
CA PRO A 56 11.20 10.42 8.04
C PRO A 56 10.23 11.61 7.85
N LEU A 57 8.92 11.35 7.90
CA LEU A 57 7.88 12.38 7.81
C LEU A 57 7.50 12.90 9.20
N ASN A 58 7.55 12.03 10.20
CA ASN A 58 7.39 12.36 11.62
C ASN A 58 8.10 11.27 12.47
N PRO A 59 8.09 11.31 13.80
CA PRO A 59 8.81 10.34 14.64
C PRO A 59 8.39 8.87 14.42
N THR A 60 7.23 8.60 13.85
CA THR A 60 6.68 7.24 13.68
C THR A 60 6.36 6.87 12.25
N VAL A 61 6.48 7.79 11.30
CA VAL A 61 6.12 7.56 9.89
C VAL A 61 7.30 7.85 8.98
N THR A 62 7.61 6.90 8.13
CA THR A 62 8.72 6.98 7.18
C THR A 62 8.23 6.78 5.75
N LEU A 63 8.82 7.54 4.84
CA LEU A 63 8.69 7.39 3.40
C LEU A 63 9.92 6.70 2.86
N LEU A 64 9.72 5.69 2.02
CA LEU A 64 10.77 5.08 1.22
C LEU A 64 10.40 5.15 -0.26
N GLU A 65 11.38 5.50 -1.11
CA GLU A 65 11.30 5.27 -2.56
C GLU A 65 12.13 4.04 -2.89
N ILE A 66 11.52 3.10 -3.62
CA ILE A 66 12.11 1.81 -3.96
C ILE A 66 12.21 1.69 -5.47
N GLU A 67 13.37 1.30 -5.96
CA GLU A 67 13.62 1.03 -7.36
C GLU A 67 12.89 -0.25 -7.78
N ALA A 68 11.77 -0.10 -8.51
CA ALA A 68 10.88 -1.19 -8.93
C ALA A 68 10.19 -0.84 -10.27
N PRO A 69 10.94 -0.76 -11.39
CA PRO A 69 10.47 -0.20 -12.66
C PRO A 69 9.30 -0.95 -13.26
N LEU A 70 9.23 -2.28 -13.10
CA LEU A 70 8.12 -3.08 -13.61
C LEU A 70 6.82 -2.80 -12.85
N ILE A 71 6.92 -2.52 -11.56
CA ILE A 71 5.77 -2.15 -10.71
C ILE A 71 5.37 -0.71 -11.01
N ALA A 72 6.32 0.22 -10.99
CA ALA A 72 6.09 1.64 -11.25
C ALA A 72 5.37 1.88 -12.60
N LYS A 73 5.74 1.10 -13.64
CA LYS A 73 5.13 1.17 -14.97
C LYS A 73 3.63 0.89 -14.96
N LYS A 74 3.16 0.01 -14.07
CA LYS A 74 1.77 -0.50 -14.03
C LYS A 74 0.97 0.00 -12.83
N ALA A 75 1.64 0.63 -11.87
CA ALA A 75 1.00 1.10 -10.64
C ALA A 75 -0.07 2.16 -10.92
N GLU A 76 -1.17 2.04 -10.18
CA GLU A 76 -2.28 3.00 -10.14
C GLU A 76 -2.66 3.30 -8.68
N PRO A 77 -3.24 4.47 -8.38
CA PRO A 77 -3.73 4.80 -7.04
C PRO A 77 -4.73 3.77 -6.51
N GLY A 78 -4.67 3.47 -5.22
CA GLY A 78 -5.48 2.45 -4.54
C GLY A 78 -4.83 1.08 -4.51
N GLN A 79 -3.87 0.79 -5.39
CA GLN A 79 -3.15 -0.48 -5.40
C GLN A 79 -2.08 -0.54 -4.30
N PHE A 80 -1.63 -1.76 -3.99
CA PHE A 80 -0.66 -2.03 -2.95
C PHE A 80 0.43 -3.00 -3.43
N ILE A 81 1.44 -3.17 -2.60
CA ILE A 81 2.48 -4.18 -2.76
C ILE A 81 2.50 -5.11 -1.53
N ILE A 82 3.07 -6.30 -1.69
CA ILE A 82 3.50 -7.14 -0.59
C ILE A 82 5.03 -7.06 -0.54
N LEU A 83 5.59 -6.70 0.59
CA LEU A 83 7.04 -6.71 0.80
C LEU A 83 7.46 -7.68 1.88
N ARG A 84 8.73 -8.09 1.80
CA ARG A 84 9.46 -8.81 2.83
C ARG A 84 10.83 -8.17 2.99
N VAL A 85 11.20 -7.84 4.22
CA VAL A 85 12.41 -7.06 4.49
C VAL A 85 13.68 -7.89 4.35
N ASP A 86 13.67 -9.12 4.90
CA ASP A 86 14.79 -10.07 4.93
C ASP A 86 14.29 -11.50 4.67
N GLU A 87 15.21 -12.47 4.61
CA GLU A 87 14.87 -13.89 4.32
C GLU A 87 13.92 -14.52 5.33
N ASP A 88 14.06 -14.16 6.60
CA ASP A 88 13.22 -14.65 7.71
C ASP A 88 12.05 -13.69 8.01
N GLY A 89 11.90 -12.64 7.19
CA GLY A 89 10.90 -11.60 7.38
C GLY A 89 9.48 -12.04 7.02
N GLU A 90 8.52 -11.47 7.72
CA GLU A 90 7.11 -11.60 7.38
C GLU A 90 6.77 -10.83 6.09
N ARG A 91 5.76 -11.30 5.39
CA ARG A 91 5.18 -10.60 4.23
C ARG A 91 4.10 -9.64 4.74
N ILE A 92 4.25 -8.36 4.44
CA ILE A 92 3.27 -7.35 4.81
C ILE A 92 2.76 -6.57 3.60
N PRO A 93 1.46 -6.22 3.57
CA PRO A 93 0.91 -5.33 2.56
C PRO A 93 1.23 -3.87 2.89
N LEU A 94 1.68 -3.11 1.92
CA LEU A 94 1.76 -1.65 2.00
C LEU A 94 1.18 -1.03 0.74
N THR A 95 0.34 -0.04 0.90
CA THR A 95 -0.26 0.66 -0.22
C THR A 95 0.78 1.53 -0.93
N ILE A 96 0.67 1.61 -2.25
CA ILE A 96 1.48 2.47 -3.09
C ILE A 96 1.06 3.92 -2.83
N ALA A 97 1.94 4.68 -2.17
CA ALA A 97 1.72 6.10 -1.86
C ALA A 97 2.14 7.02 -3.01
N GLY A 98 2.84 6.50 -4.01
CA GLY A 98 3.24 7.21 -5.20
C GLY A 98 4.10 6.33 -6.10
N PHE A 99 4.29 6.79 -7.33
CA PHE A 99 5.19 6.13 -8.29
C PHE A 99 5.69 7.14 -9.32
N ASP A 100 6.91 6.91 -9.79
CA ASP A 100 7.51 7.66 -10.88
C ASP A 100 7.87 6.68 -12.01
N ARG A 101 7.15 6.76 -13.12
CA ARG A 101 7.33 5.84 -14.27
C ARG A 101 8.63 6.10 -15.01
N GLU A 102 9.15 7.33 -15.01
CA GLU A 102 10.39 7.70 -15.68
C GLU A 102 11.61 7.24 -14.88
N LYS A 103 11.59 7.47 -13.56
CA LYS A 103 12.64 6.97 -12.65
C LYS A 103 12.53 5.49 -12.36
N GLY A 104 11.36 4.89 -12.59
CA GLY A 104 11.09 3.49 -12.24
C GLY A 104 11.02 3.25 -10.74
N THR A 105 10.53 4.21 -9.96
CA THR A 105 10.45 4.12 -8.50
C THR A 105 9.00 4.01 -8.01
N VAL A 106 8.83 3.31 -6.91
CA VAL A 106 7.57 3.21 -6.16
C VAL A 106 7.79 3.79 -4.77
N THR A 107 6.89 4.67 -4.35
CA THR A 107 6.90 5.27 -3.01
C THR A 107 5.96 4.50 -2.10
N ILE A 108 6.46 4.11 -0.93
CA ILE A 108 5.66 3.61 0.18
C ILE A 108 5.83 4.52 1.39
N ILE A 109 4.74 4.71 2.15
CA ILE A 109 4.75 5.44 3.41
C ILE A 109 4.14 4.51 4.45
N PHE A 110 4.85 4.30 5.54
CA PHE A 110 4.42 3.36 6.57
C PHE A 110 4.65 3.92 7.97
N GLN A 111 3.83 3.46 8.90
CA GLN A 111 3.99 3.74 10.31
C GLN A 111 4.74 2.60 11.00
N VAL A 112 5.66 2.94 11.89
CA VAL A 112 6.44 1.97 12.68
C VAL A 112 5.59 1.50 13.86
N VAL A 113 4.87 0.38 13.67
CA VAL A 113 3.90 -0.15 14.64
C VAL A 113 4.07 -1.64 14.96
N GLY A 114 4.91 -2.36 14.21
CA GLY A 114 5.14 -3.79 14.38
C GLY A 114 6.59 -4.18 14.10
N ALA A 115 6.99 -5.40 14.42
CA ALA A 115 8.35 -5.91 14.28
C ALA A 115 8.91 -5.72 12.86
N THR A 116 8.11 -6.05 11.83
CA THR A 116 8.50 -5.90 10.43
C THR A 116 8.73 -4.44 10.05
N THR A 117 7.87 -3.51 10.52
CA THR A 117 8.03 -2.08 10.23
C THR A 117 9.20 -1.46 11.02
N VAL A 118 9.57 -1.99 12.19
CA VAL A 118 10.82 -1.62 12.90
C VAL A 118 12.03 -2.02 12.07
N LYS A 119 12.08 -3.28 11.58
CA LYS A 119 13.16 -3.76 10.70
C LYS A 119 13.23 -2.94 9.40
N LEU A 120 12.09 -2.65 8.79
CA LEU A 120 12.03 -1.83 7.58
C LEU A 120 12.55 -0.42 7.82
N ASN A 121 12.20 0.18 8.96
CA ASN A 121 12.67 1.51 9.34
C ASN A 121 14.17 1.56 9.69
N ALA A 122 14.78 0.42 10.03
CA ALA A 122 16.23 0.32 10.24
C ALA A 122 17.05 0.24 8.94
N LYS A 123 16.40 0.00 7.80
CA LYS A 123 17.04 0.03 6.48
C LYS A 123 17.39 1.46 6.08
N GLU A 124 18.52 1.62 5.36
CA GLU A 124 19.01 2.91 4.89
C GLU A 124 18.99 3.00 3.35
N GLU A 125 19.22 4.20 2.83
CA GLU A 125 19.39 4.41 1.39
C GLU A 125 20.56 3.56 0.86
N GLY A 126 20.31 2.83 -0.22
CA GLY A 126 21.25 1.86 -0.79
C GLY A 126 21.05 0.43 -0.33
N ASP A 127 20.31 0.20 0.75
CA ASP A 127 19.92 -1.14 1.18
C ASP A 127 18.89 -1.77 0.24
N TYR A 128 18.67 -3.07 0.41
CA TYR A 128 17.79 -3.86 -0.43
C TYR A 128 16.70 -4.54 0.40
N LEU A 129 15.52 -4.69 -0.22
CA LEU A 129 14.42 -5.50 0.27
C LEU A 129 14.46 -6.87 -0.38
N GLN A 130 14.08 -7.90 0.37
CA GLN A 130 14.06 -9.29 -0.07
C GLN A 130 13.00 -9.54 -1.14
N ASP A 131 11.75 -9.13 -0.89
CA ASP A 131 10.66 -9.21 -1.84
C ASP A 131 9.91 -7.89 -1.91
N PHE A 132 9.44 -7.55 -3.12
CA PHE A 132 8.59 -6.39 -3.38
C PHE A 132 7.68 -6.73 -4.56
N VAL A 133 6.49 -7.22 -4.28
CA VAL A 133 5.59 -7.82 -5.25
C VAL A 133 4.38 -6.93 -5.49
N GLY A 134 4.10 -6.62 -6.74
CA GLY A 134 2.97 -5.77 -7.11
C GLY A 134 3.00 -5.32 -8.59
N PRO A 135 2.14 -4.38 -8.98
CA PRO A 135 1.05 -3.86 -8.16
C PRO A 135 -0.03 -4.92 -7.96
N LEU A 136 -0.66 -4.92 -6.78
CA LEU A 136 -1.71 -5.84 -6.37
C LEU A 136 -3.00 -5.07 -6.07
N GLY A 137 -4.12 -5.77 -6.09
CA GLY A 137 -5.44 -5.16 -5.91
C GLY A 137 -5.92 -4.36 -7.11
N ASN A 138 -7.16 -3.90 -7.04
CA ASN A 138 -7.77 -3.06 -8.05
C ASN A 138 -7.42 -1.59 -7.81
N ALA A 139 -7.28 -0.82 -8.88
CA ALA A 139 -7.13 0.63 -8.77
C ALA A 139 -8.44 1.27 -8.26
N THR A 140 -8.32 2.36 -7.51
CA THR A 140 -9.50 3.16 -7.12
C THR A 140 -10.20 3.73 -8.36
N GLU A 141 -11.52 3.54 -8.43
CA GLU A 141 -12.33 4.07 -9.53
C GLU A 141 -12.49 5.59 -9.39
N THR A 142 -11.95 6.34 -10.34
CA THR A 142 -12.00 7.80 -10.34
C THR A 142 -12.76 8.39 -11.52
N ALA A 143 -12.97 7.59 -12.57
CA ALA A 143 -13.48 8.08 -13.85
C ALA A 143 -14.88 8.70 -13.77
N GLY A 144 -15.06 9.84 -14.46
CA GLY A 144 -16.36 10.49 -14.63
C GLY A 144 -16.91 11.22 -13.40
N LYS A 145 -16.18 11.23 -12.28
CA LYS A 145 -16.59 11.96 -11.07
C LYS A 145 -16.28 13.45 -11.20
N LYS A 146 -17.21 14.29 -10.77
CA LYS A 146 -17.11 15.76 -10.87
C LYS A 146 -16.69 16.40 -9.55
N LYS A 147 -17.19 15.87 -8.42
CA LYS A 147 -16.90 16.38 -7.09
C LYS A 147 -16.84 15.25 -6.08
N VAL A 148 -15.69 15.06 -5.43
CA VAL A 148 -15.43 13.98 -4.51
C VAL A 148 -14.90 14.52 -3.18
N ALA A 149 -15.39 13.93 -2.06
CA ALA A 149 -14.80 14.13 -0.76
C ALA A 149 -13.81 12.99 -0.47
N VAL A 150 -12.54 13.31 -0.29
CA VAL A 150 -11.49 12.34 0.08
C VAL A 150 -11.17 12.50 1.56
N VAL A 151 -11.44 11.46 2.36
CA VAL A 151 -11.29 11.49 3.81
C VAL A 151 -10.16 10.56 4.24
N GLY A 152 -9.07 11.12 4.77
CA GLY A 152 -7.89 10.40 5.24
C GLY A 152 -7.73 10.46 6.76
N GLY A 153 -7.24 9.38 7.39
CA GLY A 153 -6.95 9.37 8.82
C GLY A 153 -5.57 8.78 9.15
N GLY A 154 -4.75 9.54 9.88
CA GLY A 154 -3.40 9.14 10.27
C GLY A 154 -2.54 8.77 9.06
N VAL A 155 -1.87 7.62 9.08
CA VAL A 155 -1.09 7.12 7.94
C VAL A 155 -1.95 6.83 6.70
N GLY A 156 -3.26 6.63 6.85
CA GLY A 156 -4.20 6.50 5.73
C GLY A 156 -4.23 7.72 4.80
N CYS A 157 -3.80 8.90 5.28
CA CYS A 157 -3.62 10.07 4.43
C CYS A 157 -2.58 9.83 3.32
N ALA A 158 -1.54 9.06 3.59
CA ALA A 158 -0.53 8.70 2.58
C ALA A 158 -1.11 7.84 1.43
N ILE A 159 -2.16 7.11 1.73
CA ILE A 159 -2.88 6.26 0.77
C ILE A 159 -3.95 7.07 0.03
N ALA A 160 -4.59 8.00 0.73
CA ALA A 160 -5.63 8.86 0.18
C ALA A 160 -5.08 9.91 -0.80
N LEU A 161 -3.84 10.36 -0.58
CA LEU A 161 -3.20 11.39 -1.39
C LEU A 161 -3.12 11.05 -2.89
N PRO A 162 -2.58 9.88 -3.33
CA PRO A 162 -2.53 9.56 -4.75
C PRO A 162 -3.91 9.46 -5.40
N VAL A 163 -4.94 9.08 -4.65
CA VAL A 163 -6.33 9.09 -5.14
C VAL A 163 -6.81 10.53 -5.35
N ALA A 164 -6.56 11.43 -4.38
CA ALA A 164 -6.91 12.84 -4.49
C ALA A 164 -6.18 13.52 -5.66
N GLN A 165 -4.89 13.21 -5.83
CA GLN A 165 -4.07 13.73 -6.94
C GLN A 165 -4.60 13.27 -8.30
N LYS A 166 -4.98 11.99 -8.44
CA LYS A 166 -5.54 11.46 -9.69
C LYS A 166 -6.88 12.11 -10.02
N LEU A 167 -7.79 12.20 -9.05
CA LEU A 167 -9.07 12.89 -9.21
C LEU A 167 -8.87 14.35 -9.67
N HIS A 168 -7.95 15.06 -9.01
CA HIS A 168 -7.63 16.45 -9.37
C HIS A 168 -7.05 16.55 -10.80
N ALA A 169 -6.16 15.66 -11.18
CA ALA A 169 -5.57 15.62 -12.53
C ALA A 169 -6.60 15.30 -13.61
N GLU A 170 -7.65 14.56 -13.28
CA GLU A 170 -8.79 14.26 -14.15
C GLU A 170 -9.83 15.40 -14.20
N GLY A 171 -9.59 16.51 -13.49
CA GLY A 171 -10.46 17.69 -13.47
C GLY A 171 -11.62 17.62 -12.48
N CYS A 172 -11.60 16.65 -11.54
CA CYS A 172 -12.57 16.55 -10.46
C CYS A 172 -12.33 17.64 -9.41
N GLU A 173 -13.36 18.22 -8.86
CA GLU A 173 -13.30 19.09 -7.69
C GLU A 173 -13.11 18.22 -6.44
N VAL A 174 -11.90 18.25 -5.86
CA VAL A 174 -11.55 17.47 -4.69
C VAL A 174 -11.67 18.29 -3.43
N HIS A 175 -12.47 17.84 -2.47
CA HIS A 175 -12.48 18.30 -1.12
C HIS A 175 -11.81 17.27 -0.23
N SER A 176 -10.68 17.61 0.37
CA SER A 176 -9.97 16.69 1.27
C SER A 176 -10.25 17.01 2.73
N VAL A 177 -10.47 15.96 3.50
CA VAL A 177 -10.55 16.01 4.96
C VAL A 177 -9.48 15.08 5.51
N ILE A 178 -8.49 15.62 6.19
CA ILE A 178 -7.40 14.83 6.78
C ILE A 178 -7.42 14.98 8.30
N GLY A 179 -7.33 13.85 8.99
CA GLY A 179 -7.45 13.79 10.44
C GLY A 179 -6.25 13.13 11.11
N PHE A 180 -5.82 13.72 12.22
CA PHE A 180 -4.72 13.25 13.04
C PHE A 180 -5.05 13.39 14.52
N ARG A 181 -4.31 12.73 15.40
CA ARG A 181 -4.50 12.88 16.86
C ARG A 181 -3.97 14.23 17.35
N SER A 182 -2.82 14.64 16.83
CA SER A 182 -2.11 15.86 17.24
C SER A 182 -1.27 16.41 16.11
N LYS A 183 -0.77 17.65 16.28
CA LYS A 183 0.12 18.34 15.34
C LYS A 183 1.36 17.51 14.96
N ASP A 184 1.96 16.84 15.93
CA ASP A 184 3.27 16.17 15.77
C ASP A 184 3.24 15.01 14.78
N ILE A 185 2.04 14.49 14.47
CA ILE A 185 1.86 13.37 13.55
C ILE A 185 1.20 13.77 12.24
N VAL A 186 1.03 15.07 11.97
CA VAL A 186 0.51 15.57 10.69
C VAL A 186 1.53 15.28 9.58
N ILE A 187 1.05 14.76 8.47
CA ILE A 187 1.84 14.47 7.27
C ILE A 187 1.12 14.96 6.02
N LEU A 188 1.88 15.32 4.98
CA LEU A 188 1.41 15.54 3.60
C LEU A 188 0.36 16.68 3.46
N GLU A 189 0.35 17.65 4.37
CA GLU A 189 -0.61 18.78 4.30
C GLU A 189 -0.43 19.58 3.02
N ASP A 190 0.80 19.92 2.66
CA ASP A 190 1.08 20.75 1.48
C ASP A 190 0.71 20.03 0.18
N GLU A 191 0.93 18.72 0.12
CA GLU A 191 0.57 17.87 -1.01
C GLU A 191 -0.95 17.80 -1.19
N PHE A 192 -1.71 17.64 -0.09
CA PHE A 192 -3.17 17.71 -0.14
C PHE A 192 -3.68 19.09 -0.53
N ARG A 193 -3.05 20.14 -0.03
CA ARG A 193 -3.40 21.51 -0.38
C ARG A 193 -3.22 21.79 -1.86
N ALA A 194 -2.19 21.20 -2.48
CA ALA A 194 -1.90 21.36 -3.90
C ALA A 194 -2.92 20.67 -4.82
N CYS A 195 -3.59 19.59 -4.37
CA CYS A 195 -4.54 18.82 -5.18
C CYS A 195 -5.99 18.93 -4.72
N SER A 196 -6.30 19.81 -3.77
CA SER A 196 -7.66 19.97 -3.23
C SER A 196 -8.16 21.40 -3.42
N SER A 197 -9.39 21.53 -3.91
CA SER A 197 -10.09 22.81 -3.97
C SER A 197 -10.44 23.31 -2.56
N LYS A 198 -10.63 22.37 -1.62
CA LYS A 198 -10.86 22.65 -0.20
C LYS A 198 -10.16 21.60 0.66
N LEU A 199 -9.41 22.05 1.66
CA LEU A 199 -8.74 21.17 2.63
C LEU A 199 -9.24 21.50 4.04
N LYS A 200 -9.75 20.49 4.74
CA LYS A 200 -10.04 20.49 6.17
C LYS A 200 -9.02 19.61 6.88
N LEU A 201 -8.21 20.20 7.75
CA LEU A 201 -7.26 19.48 8.59
C LEU A 201 -7.79 19.48 10.02
N MET A 202 -8.00 18.27 10.55
CA MET A 202 -8.57 18.04 11.88
C MET A 202 -7.52 17.44 12.82
N THR A 203 -7.53 17.88 14.08
CA THR A 203 -6.80 17.20 15.15
C THR A 203 -7.72 16.93 16.34
N ASP A 204 -7.63 15.70 16.90
CA ASP A 204 -8.48 15.29 18.01
C ASP A 204 -8.28 16.18 19.23
N ASP A 205 -7.03 16.57 19.50
CA ASP A 205 -6.65 17.41 20.64
C ASP A 205 -6.76 18.92 20.39
N GLY A 206 -6.93 19.35 19.12
CA GLY A 206 -7.00 20.75 18.74
C GLY A 206 -5.66 21.50 18.73
N THR A 207 -4.53 20.77 18.72
CA THR A 207 -3.20 21.38 18.70
C THR A 207 -2.83 21.99 17.35
N TYR A 208 -3.54 21.60 16.26
CA TYR A 208 -3.34 22.14 14.92
C TYR A 208 -4.59 21.98 14.05
N GLY A 209 -4.79 22.90 13.10
CA GLY A 209 -5.98 22.90 12.25
C GLY A 209 -7.27 23.14 13.05
N GLU A 210 -8.34 22.45 12.70
CA GLU A 210 -9.62 22.48 13.40
C GLU A 210 -9.68 21.34 14.43
N LYS A 211 -10.22 21.61 15.63
CA LYS A 211 -10.42 20.57 16.66
C LYS A 211 -11.67 19.77 16.33
N GLY A 212 -11.53 18.43 16.32
CA GLY A 212 -12.65 17.51 16.12
C GLY A 212 -12.27 16.32 15.25
N LEU A 213 -13.25 15.56 14.85
CA LEU A 213 -13.10 14.36 14.05
C LEU A 213 -13.32 14.67 12.56
N VAL A 214 -12.79 13.81 11.68
CA VAL A 214 -13.02 13.91 10.23
C VAL A 214 -14.51 13.81 9.85
N THR A 215 -15.31 13.13 10.67
CA THR A 215 -16.76 13.06 10.52
C THR A 215 -17.44 14.41 10.71
N ASP A 216 -16.97 15.20 11.67
CA ASP A 216 -17.50 16.53 11.94
C ASP A 216 -17.20 17.48 10.75
N ALA A 217 -15.99 17.39 10.21
CA ALA A 217 -15.60 18.15 9.03
C ALA A 217 -16.40 17.75 7.77
N LEU A 218 -16.63 16.45 7.56
CA LEU A 218 -17.46 15.98 6.46
C LEU A 218 -18.91 16.47 6.61
N ASP A 219 -19.47 16.35 7.79
CA ASP A 219 -20.84 16.83 8.10
C ASP A 219 -20.96 18.33 7.85
N ALA A 220 -19.98 19.13 8.33
CA ALA A 220 -19.91 20.58 8.11
C ALA A 220 -19.84 20.94 6.60
N LEU A 221 -19.00 20.24 5.84
CA LEU A 221 -18.89 20.46 4.40
C LEU A 221 -20.22 20.20 3.67
N VAL A 222 -20.97 19.17 4.07
CA VAL A 222 -22.30 18.92 3.49
C VAL A 222 -23.31 19.98 3.93
N GLN A 223 -23.28 20.41 5.20
CA GLN A 223 -24.15 21.48 5.71
C GLN A 223 -23.87 22.85 5.04
N GLU A 224 -22.63 23.09 4.58
CA GLU A 224 -22.27 24.25 3.75
C GLU A 224 -22.89 24.21 2.35
N GLY A 225 -23.69 23.17 2.02
CA GLY A 225 -24.38 23.02 0.73
C GLY A 225 -23.58 22.24 -0.32
N ASN A 226 -22.46 21.62 0.06
CA ASN A 226 -21.70 20.78 -0.88
C ASN A 226 -22.43 19.43 -1.10
N THR A 227 -22.51 19.04 -2.35
CA THR A 227 -22.95 17.70 -2.77
C THR A 227 -21.76 17.00 -3.40
N TYR A 228 -21.66 15.68 -3.17
CA TYR A 228 -20.55 14.86 -3.68
C TYR A 228 -21.09 13.69 -4.49
N ASP A 229 -20.41 13.37 -5.59
CA ASP A 229 -20.68 12.15 -6.35
C ASP A 229 -20.28 10.93 -5.51
N GLU A 230 -19.25 11.10 -4.64
CA GLU A 230 -18.77 10.05 -3.76
C GLU A 230 -17.95 10.60 -2.60
N VAL A 231 -17.94 9.86 -1.50
CA VAL A 231 -17.00 9.98 -0.40
C VAL A 231 -16.05 8.79 -0.46
N ILE A 232 -14.74 9.05 -0.58
CA ILE A 232 -13.71 8.00 -0.52
C ILE A 232 -13.00 8.13 0.82
N THR A 233 -13.00 7.07 1.64
CA THR A 233 -12.39 7.14 2.97
C THR A 233 -11.34 6.06 3.19
N ILE A 234 -10.19 6.47 3.74
CA ILE A 234 -9.01 5.62 3.92
C ILE A 234 -8.36 5.91 5.28
N GLY A 235 -8.28 4.89 6.12
CA GLY A 235 -7.71 5.03 7.45
C GLY A 235 -8.07 3.92 8.41
N PRO A 236 -8.05 4.17 9.72
CA PRO A 236 -8.45 3.17 10.72
C PRO A 236 -9.88 2.68 10.50
N LEU A 237 -10.12 1.36 10.65
CA LEU A 237 -11.44 0.74 10.44
C LEU A 237 -12.58 1.45 11.19
N VAL A 238 -12.32 1.85 12.44
CA VAL A 238 -13.31 2.58 13.25
C VAL A 238 -13.64 3.93 12.62
N MET A 239 -12.64 4.67 12.13
CA MET A 239 -12.87 5.94 11.44
C MET A 239 -13.69 5.73 10.17
N MET A 240 -13.32 4.77 9.31
CA MET A 240 -14.03 4.47 8.07
C MET A 240 -15.49 4.06 8.33
N LYS A 241 -15.75 3.28 9.39
CA LYS A 241 -17.11 2.94 9.85
C LYS A 241 -17.94 4.21 10.11
N PHE A 242 -17.41 5.14 10.90
CA PHE A 242 -18.13 6.37 11.25
C PHE A 242 -18.26 7.34 10.07
N VAL A 243 -17.25 7.45 9.20
CA VAL A 243 -17.36 8.23 7.96
C VAL A 243 -18.44 7.67 7.05
N THR A 244 -18.51 6.33 6.92
CA THR A 244 -19.59 5.65 6.16
C THR A 244 -20.98 5.95 6.76
N MET A 245 -21.11 5.96 8.10
CA MET A 245 -22.37 6.32 8.74
C MET A 245 -22.74 7.78 8.49
N THR A 246 -21.78 8.69 8.50
CA THR A 246 -21.99 10.11 8.18
C THR A 246 -22.39 10.28 6.71
N ALA A 247 -21.71 9.61 5.78
CA ALA A 247 -22.07 9.62 4.37
C ALA A 247 -23.51 9.09 4.15
N LYS A 248 -23.88 8.01 4.85
CA LYS A 248 -25.22 7.43 4.81
C LYS A 248 -26.31 8.39 5.30
N LYS A 249 -26.03 9.15 6.37
CA LYS A 249 -26.94 10.19 6.89
C LYS A 249 -27.28 11.23 5.81
N HIS A 250 -26.34 11.51 4.92
CA HIS A 250 -26.48 12.48 3.84
C HIS A 250 -26.81 11.85 2.47
N ASN A 251 -27.07 10.54 2.41
CA ASN A 251 -27.33 9.78 1.18
C ASN A 251 -26.21 9.91 0.13
N LEU A 252 -24.93 10.00 0.55
CA LEU A 252 -23.78 10.09 -0.32
C LEU A 252 -23.17 8.70 -0.54
N PRO A 253 -22.89 8.27 -1.77
CA PRO A 253 -22.10 7.06 -2.01
C PRO A 253 -20.80 7.10 -1.23
N CYS A 254 -20.36 5.97 -0.68
CA CYS A 254 -19.15 5.91 0.14
C CYS A 254 -18.34 4.67 -0.21
N THR A 255 -17.12 4.89 -0.68
CA THR A 255 -16.11 3.86 -0.87
C THR A 255 -15.10 3.86 0.27
N VAL A 256 -14.78 2.67 0.77
CA VAL A 256 -13.82 2.44 1.84
C VAL A 256 -12.67 1.57 1.35
N SER A 257 -11.43 1.96 1.64
CA SER A 257 -10.25 1.18 1.27
C SER A 257 -9.83 0.29 2.43
N MET A 258 -10.08 -1.02 2.28
CA MET A 258 -9.91 -2.00 3.35
C MET A 258 -8.49 -2.55 3.39
N SER A 259 -7.90 -2.58 4.58
CA SER A 259 -6.54 -3.06 4.84
C SER A 259 -6.54 -4.20 5.89
N PRO A 260 -7.13 -5.37 5.57
CA PRO A 260 -7.05 -6.54 6.45
C PRO A 260 -5.66 -7.17 6.41
N ILE A 261 -5.42 -8.13 7.32
CA ILE A 261 -4.19 -8.94 7.32
C ILE A 261 -4.05 -9.66 5.97
N MET A 262 -2.90 -9.48 5.31
CA MET A 262 -2.58 -10.11 4.02
C MET A 262 -1.21 -10.77 4.10
N VAL A 263 -1.08 -11.95 3.50
CA VAL A 263 0.17 -12.71 3.42
C VAL A 263 0.59 -12.94 1.97
N ASP A 264 -0.34 -13.42 1.15
CA ASP A 264 -0.09 -13.81 -0.23
C ASP A 264 -0.35 -12.68 -1.24
N GLY A 265 -1.50 -12.01 -1.14
CA GLY A 265 -1.88 -10.90 -2.03
C GLY A 265 -2.51 -11.32 -3.36
N THR A 266 -2.66 -12.63 -3.64
CA THR A 266 -3.19 -13.17 -4.91
C THR A 266 -4.51 -13.93 -4.78
N GLY A 267 -5.15 -13.88 -3.59
CA GLY A 267 -6.42 -14.56 -3.32
C GLY A 267 -6.30 -16.01 -2.85
N MET A 268 -5.09 -16.59 -2.81
CA MET A 268 -4.91 -18.02 -2.49
C MET A 268 -5.05 -18.33 -0.99
N CYS A 269 -4.45 -17.51 -0.11
CA CYS A 269 -4.38 -17.85 1.31
C CYS A 269 -5.67 -17.56 2.10
N GLY A 270 -6.56 -16.72 1.58
CA GLY A 270 -7.81 -16.33 2.25
C GLY A 270 -7.63 -15.47 3.52
N GLY A 271 -6.41 -15.01 3.82
CA GLY A 271 -6.12 -14.20 5.01
C GLY A 271 -6.88 -12.88 5.03
N CYS A 272 -7.02 -12.24 3.87
CA CYS A 272 -7.65 -10.93 3.70
C CYS A 272 -9.17 -10.98 3.47
N ARG A 273 -9.83 -12.09 3.81
CA ARG A 273 -11.28 -12.21 3.65
C ARG A 273 -12.03 -11.26 4.56
N LEU A 274 -13.13 -10.72 4.06
CA LEU A 274 -14.07 -9.87 4.78
C LEU A 274 -15.48 -10.09 4.21
N THR A 275 -16.50 -9.76 4.96
CA THR A 275 -17.90 -9.84 4.50
C THR A 275 -18.34 -8.51 3.91
N VAL A 276 -18.80 -8.54 2.64
CA VAL A 276 -19.33 -7.39 1.92
C VAL A 276 -20.69 -7.75 1.31
N GLY A 277 -21.76 -7.12 1.75
CA GLY A 277 -23.12 -7.42 1.29
C GLY A 277 -23.58 -8.85 1.61
N GLY A 278 -23.07 -9.45 2.66
CA GLY A 278 -23.35 -10.84 3.06
C GLY A 278 -22.51 -11.89 2.32
N GLU A 279 -21.63 -11.50 1.42
CA GLU A 279 -20.74 -12.38 0.67
C GLU A 279 -19.29 -12.26 1.18
N THR A 280 -18.56 -13.38 1.17
CA THR A 280 -17.12 -13.35 1.44
C THR A 280 -16.38 -12.79 0.23
N LYS A 281 -15.59 -11.73 0.45
CA LYS A 281 -14.69 -11.13 -0.52
C LYS A 281 -13.25 -11.20 -0.01
N PHE A 282 -12.29 -11.12 -0.93
CA PHE A 282 -10.86 -11.08 -0.62
C PHE A 282 -10.28 -9.71 -1.00
N ALA A 283 -9.90 -8.91 -0.02
CA ALA A 283 -9.45 -7.54 -0.27
C ALA A 283 -8.28 -7.44 -1.27
N CYS A 284 -7.46 -8.47 -1.38
CA CYS A 284 -6.32 -8.47 -2.29
C CYS A 284 -6.68 -8.67 -3.78
N VAL A 285 -7.85 -9.20 -4.11
CA VAL A 285 -8.26 -9.46 -5.50
C VAL A 285 -9.62 -8.84 -5.85
N ASP A 286 -10.56 -8.74 -4.88
CA ASP A 286 -11.85 -8.11 -5.09
C ASP A 286 -11.83 -6.60 -4.75
N GLY A 287 -10.83 -6.15 -3.96
CA GLY A 287 -10.64 -4.80 -3.47
C GLY A 287 -9.27 -4.22 -3.84
N PRO A 288 -8.71 -3.35 -3.00
CA PRO A 288 -9.05 -3.07 -1.60
C PRO A 288 -10.28 -2.20 -1.37
N ASP A 289 -10.80 -1.55 -2.40
CA ASP A 289 -11.91 -0.62 -2.31
C ASP A 289 -13.25 -1.34 -2.39
N PHE A 290 -14.16 -1.00 -1.47
CA PHE A 290 -15.50 -1.59 -1.37
C PHE A 290 -16.56 -0.54 -1.07
N ASP A 291 -17.80 -0.84 -1.45
CA ASP A 291 -18.97 -0.08 -1.02
C ASP A 291 -19.09 -0.13 0.52
N GLY A 292 -18.85 1.01 1.18
CA GLY A 292 -18.85 1.10 2.63
C GLY A 292 -20.16 0.69 3.30
N TYR A 293 -21.29 0.82 2.57
CA TYR A 293 -22.60 0.41 3.09
C TYR A 293 -22.78 -1.10 3.18
N LYS A 294 -21.94 -1.87 2.48
CA LYS A 294 -22.02 -3.32 2.43
C LYS A 294 -20.95 -4.01 3.28
N VAL A 295 -19.92 -3.29 3.71
CA VAL A 295 -18.83 -3.86 4.54
C VAL A 295 -19.33 -4.15 5.95
N ASP A 296 -19.08 -5.37 6.45
CA ASP A 296 -19.22 -5.71 7.87
C ASP A 296 -17.98 -5.23 8.63
N PHE A 297 -18.08 -3.99 9.15
CA PHE A 297 -16.99 -3.39 9.93
C PHE A 297 -16.75 -4.07 11.28
N ASP A 298 -17.78 -4.65 11.89
CA ASP A 298 -17.64 -5.28 13.22
C ASP A 298 -16.87 -6.59 13.08
N GLU A 299 -17.15 -7.39 12.04
CA GLU A 299 -16.33 -8.53 11.68
C GLU A 299 -14.88 -8.10 11.36
N ALA A 300 -14.69 -7.09 10.51
CA ALA A 300 -13.37 -6.65 10.11
C ALA A 300 -12.52 -6.17 11.30
N ILE A 301 -13.11 -5.41 12.23
CA ILE A 301 -12.45 -4.96 13.47
C ILE A 301 -12.09 -6.16 14.37
N SER A 302 -13.00 -7.11 14.55
CA SER A 302 -12.78 -8.32 15.35
C SER A 302 -11.63 -9.15 14.77
N ARG A 303 -11.61 -9.36 13.44
CA ARG A 303 -10.55 -10.09 12.75
C ARG A 303 -9.19 -9.40 12.85
N GLY A 304 -9.15 -8.07 12.74
CA GLY A 304 -7.93 -7.27 12.90
C GLY A 304 -7.34 -7.29 14.31
N ALA A 305 -8.08 -7.82 15.29
CA ALA A 305 -7.62 -7.93 16.67
C ALA A 305 -6.98 -9.27 17.03
N ILE A 306 -7.12 -10.31 16.17
CA ILE A 306 -6.75 -11.71 16.50
C ILE A 306 -5.28 -11.87 16.88
N TYR A 307 -4.37 -11.15 16.22
CA TYR A 307 -2.92 -11.30 16.44
C TYR A 307 -2.28 -10.16 17.24
N LYS A 308 -3.05 -9.20 17.75
CA LYS A 308 -2.52 -8.00 18.45
C LYS A 308 -1.59 -8.30 19.61
N GLU A 309 -1.83 -9.37 20.35
CA GLU A 309 -1.01 -9.75 21.49
C GLU A 309 0.35 -10.29 21.02
N PHE A 310 0.37 -11.15 20.00
CA PHE A 310 1.60 -11.65 19.39
C PHE A 310 2.39 -10.53 18.69
N GLU A 311 1.70 -9.64 17.98
CA GLU A 311 2.32 -8.47 17.32
C GLU A 311 2.99 -7.55 18.34
N ARG A 312 2.36 -7.33 19.50
CA ARG A 312 2.93 -6.52 20.58
C ARG A 312 4.21 -7.14 21.13
N HIS A 313 4.22 -8.44 21.44
CA HIS A 313 5.43 -9.13 21.91
C HIS A 313 6.55 -9.10 20.87
N ALA A 314 6.24 -9.40 19.61
CA ALA A 314 7.22 -9.34 18.53
C ALA A 314 7.80 -7.92 18.35
N TYR A 315 6.97 -6.88 18.51
CA TYR A 315 7.42 -5.49 18.47
C TYR A 315 8.36 -5.15 19.62
N GLU A 316 8.02 -5.55 20.86
CA GLU A 316 8.86 -5.33 22.05
C GLU A 316 10.21 -6.03 21.91
N ASP A 317 10.25 -7.27 21.40
CA ASP A 317 11.46 -8.02 21.15
C ASP A 317 12.32 -7.35 20.07
N ALA A 318 11.74 -6.93 18.96
CA ALA A 318 12.45 -6.21 17.90
C ALA A 318 13.06 -4.91 18.43
N CYS A 319 12.32 -4.10 19.17
CA CYS A 319 12.83 -2.86 19.77
C CYS A 319 13.98 -3.11 20.74
N ASN A 320 13.95 -4.21 21.51
CA ASN A 320 15.01 -4.57 22.45
C ASN A 320 16.28 -5.05 21.74
N LEU A 321 16.16 -5.75 20.62
CA LEU A 321 17.29 -6.18 19.80
C LEU A 321 18.03 -4.96 19.23
N PHE A 322 17.34 -4.03 18.61
CA PHE A 322 17.95 -2.81 18.04
C PHE A 322 18.60 -1.91 19.10
N LYS A 323 18.07 -1.87 20.34
CA LYS A 323 18.72 -1.14 21.45
C LYS A 323 20.03 -1.79 21.93
N LYS A 324 20.22 -3.09 21.70
CA LYS A 324 21.46 -3.82 22.07
C LYS A 324 22.55 -3.67 21.00
N GLU A 325 22.19 -3.55 19.74
CA GLU A 325 23.14 -3.38 18.63
C GLU A 325 23.75 -1.97 18.56
N VAL A 326 23.08 -0.97 19.15
CA VAL A 326 23.54 0.44 19.19
C VAL A 326 24.44 0.73 20.40
N LYS A 327 24.72 -0.24 21.27
CA LYS A 327 25.67 -0.14 22.38
C LYS A 327 26.98 -0.88 22.06
#